data_bffb5100839a857be68e69857e03616d
#
_entry.id   bffb5100839a857be68e69857e03616d
#
_cell.length_a   1.000
_cell.length_b   1.000
_cell.length_c   1.000
_cell.angle_alpha   90.00
_cell.angle_beta   90.00
_cell.angle_gamma   90.00
#
_symmetry.space_group_name_H-M   'P 1'
#
loop_
_entity.id
_entity.type
_entity.pdbx_description
1 polymer ?
#
loop_
_entity_poly.entity_id
_entity_poly.type
_entity_poly.pdbx_seq_one_letter_code
_entity_poly.pdbx_strand_id
1 'polypeptide(L)'
;MDHTIALIRRSHDGDKEAREQLVEENIGLIWCVVKRFGGRGVETEDLFQIGSIGLLKAIDKFDLSYDVKFSTYAVPMISGEIKRFLRDDG
;
A
#
# COMPACT_ATOMS: atom_id res chain seq x y z
N MET A 1 19.81 3.98 9.37
CA MET A 1 18.70 4.27 8.44
C MET A 1 17.72 3.09 8.46
N ASP A 2 16.44 3.40 8.47
CA ASP A 2 15.39 2.40 8.44
C ASP A 2 15.50 1.58 7.13
N HIS A 3 15.38 0.27 7.26
CA HIS A 3 15.41 -0.66 6.13
C HIS A 3 14.36 -0.28 5.06
N THR A 4 13.15 0.03 5.50
CA THR A 4 12.06 0.41 4.59
C THR A 4 12.39 1.69 3.85
N ILE A 5 12.92 2.68 4.54
CA ILE A 5 13.30 3.96 3.92
C ILE A 5 14.42 3.76 2.89
N ALA A 6 15.38 2.89 3.20
CA ALA A 6 16.45 2.59 2.26
C ALA A 6 15.90 1.97 0.96
N LEU A 7 14.95 1.04 1.09
CA LEU A 7 14.31 0.43 -0.07
C LEU A 7 13.48 1.43 -0.87
N ILE A 8 12.78 2.34 -0.19
CA ILE A 8 11.99 3.36 -0.87
C ILE A 8 12.91 4.27 -1.69
N ARG A 9 14.05 4.66 -1.11
CA ARG A 9 15.03 5.49 -1.83
C ARG A 9 15.51 4.78 -3.09
N ARG A 10 15.86 3.50 -2.98
CA ARG A 10 16.30 2.72 -4.13
C ARG A 10 15.19 2.59 -5.18
N SER A 11 13.96 2.37 -4.73
CA SER A 11 12.80 2.28 -5.62
C SER A 11 12.60 3.60 -6.39
N HIS A 12 12.73 4.74 -5.70
CA HIS A 12 12.60 6.05 -6.35
C HIS A 12 13.71 6.29 -7.36
N ASP A 13 14.86 5.66 -7.19
CA ASP A 13 15.97 5.74 -8.13
C ASP A 13 15.84 4.77 -9.30
N GLY A 14 14.73 4.03 -9.37
CA GLY A 14 14.45 3.14 -10.48
C GLY A 14 14.76 1.67 -10.23
N ASP A 15 15.11 1.29 -9.00
CA ASP A 15 15.40 -0.11 -8.66
C ASP A 15 14.09 -0.88 -8.50
N LYS A 16 13.76 -1.67 -9.53
CA LYS A 16 12.51 -2.44 -9.54
C LYS A 16 12.50 -3.55 -8.51
N GLU A 17 13.65 -4.14 -8.22
CA GLU A 17 13.73 -5.18 -7.22
C GLU A 17 13.42 -4.63 -5.83
N ALA A 18 13.90 -3.41 -5.54
CA ALA A 18 13.59 -2.78 -4.26
C ALA A 18 12.09 -2.52 -4.13
N ARG A 19 11.44 -2.10 -5.22
CA ARG A 19 10.00 -1.85 -5.23
C ARG A 19 9.22 -3.14 -4.98
N GLU A 20 9.60 -4.22 -5.63
CA GLU A 20 8.97 -5.52 -5.43
C GLU A 20 9.18 -6.03 -4.01
N GLN A 21 10.38 -5.86 -3.46
CA GLN A 21 10.66 -6.25 -2.09
C GLN A 21 9.80 -5.47 -1.10
N LEU A 22 9.60 -4.18 -1.35
CA LEU A 22 8.72 -3.37 -0.51
C LEU A 22 7.29 -3.90 -0.51
N VAL A 23 6.79 -4.30 -1.67
CA VAL A 23 5.46 -4.88 -1.75
C VAL A 23 5.40 -6.16 -0.92
N GLU A 24 6.36 -7.06 -1.09
CA GLU A 24 6.38 -8.32 -0.35
C GLU A 24 6.45 -8.11 1.16
N GLU A 25 7.28 -7.18 1.60
CA GLU A 25 7.46 -6.92 3.02
C GLU A 25 6.27 -6.21 3.65
N ASN A 26 5.42 -5.60 2.84
CA ASN A 26 4.28 -4.83 3.34
C ASN A 26 2.92 -5.43 2.95
N ILE A 27 2.91 -6.65 2.45
CA ILE A 27 1.66 -7.35 2.13
C ILE A 27 0.74 -7.41 3.34
N GLY A 28 1.29 -7.55 4.54
CA GLY A 28 0.51 -7.57 5.77
C GLY A 28 -0.32 -6.32 5.97
N LEU A 29 0.15 -5.16 5.50
CA LEU A 29 -0.62 -3.93 5.59
C LEU A 29 -1.87 -4.01 4.73
N ILE A 30 -1.76 -4.61 3.54
CA ILE A 30 -2.89 -4.77 2.64
C ILE A 30 -3.96 -5.65 3.30
N TRP A 31 -3.56 -6.82 3.82
CA TRP A 31 -4.50 -7.73 4.47
C TRP A 31 -5.14 -7.10 5.70
N CYS A 32 -4.37 -6.34 6.47
CA CYS A 32 -4.90 -5.66 7.65
C CYS A 32 -6.02 -4.69 7.28
N VAL A 33 -5.84 -3.95 6.18
CA VAL A 33 -6.87 -3.02 5.71
C VAL A 33 -8.04 -3.77 5.10
N VAL A 34 -7.76 -4.79 4.28
CA VAL A 34 -8.80 -5.57 3.60
C VAL A 34 -9.79 -6.17 4.60
N LYS A 35 -9.30 -6.65 5.74
CA LYS A 35 -10.16 -7.24 6.77
C LYS A 35 -11.23 -6.28 7.26
N ARG A 36 -10.96 -4.98 7.22
CA ARG A 36 -11.93 -3.96 7.67
C ARG A 36 -13.11 -3.82 6.72
N PHE A 37 -12.98 -4.32 5.51
CA PHE A 37 -14.01 -4.21 4.47
C PHE A 37 -14.70 -5.53 4.17
N GLY A 38 -14.51 -6.55 5.02
CA GLY A 38 -15.16 -7.84 4.85
C GLY A 38 -16.67 -7.74 4.98
N GLY A 39 -17.38 -8.67 4.33
CA GLY A 39 -18.83 -8.73 4.45
C GLY A 39 -19.61 -7.73 3.60
N ARG A 40 -18.95 -7.08 2.64
CA ARG A 40 -19.59 -6.08 1.80
C ARG A 40 -19.96 -6.60 0.40
N GLY A 41 -19.95 -7.92 0.24
CA GLY A 41 -20.33 -8.52 -1.03
C GLY A 41 -19.24 -8.54 -2.08
N VAL A 42 -18.02 -8.12 -1.73
CA VAL A 42 -16.88 -8.14 -2.63
C VAL A 42 -15.90 -9.18 -2.10
N GLU A 43 -15.32 -9.96 -3.01
CA GLU A 43 -14.37 -10.98 -2.61
C GLU A 43 -13.09 -10.36 -2.05
N THR A 44 -12.53 -11.02 -1.03
CA THR A 44 -11.33 -10.57 -0.36
C THR A 44 -10.16 -10.42 -1.33
N GLU A 45 -10.06 -11.34 -2.29
CA GLU A 45 -9.00 -11.30 -3.30
C GLU A 45 -9.06 -10.06 -4.17
N ASP A 46 -10.29 -9.65 -4.54
CA ASP A 46 -10.46 -8.43 -5.32
C ASP A 46 -10.07 -7.21 -4.50
N LEU A 47 -10.46 -7.19 -3.24
CA LEU A 47 -10.06 -6.10 -2.34
C LEU A 47 -8.55 -6.06 -2.16
N PHE A 48 -7.91 -7.21 -2.11
CA PHE A 48 -6.46 -7.27 -2.01
C PHE A 48 -5.80 -6.65 -3.24
N GLN A 49 -6.29 -6.95 -4.44
CA GLN A 49 -5.74 -6.38 -5.65
C GLN A 49 -5.89 -4.85 -5.69
N ILE A 50 -7.06 -4.36 -5.28
CA ILE A 50 -7.27 -2.91 -5.19
C ILE A 50 -6.36 -2.30 -4.14
N GLY A 51 -6.23 -2.96 -2.99
CA GLY A 51 -5.35 -2.49 -1.91
C GLY A 51 -3.89 -2.46 -2.34
N SER A 52 -3.46 -3.42 -3.16
CA SER A 52 -2.08 -3.43 -3.64
C SER A 52 -1.78 -2.23 -4.54
N ILE A 53 -2.77 -1.74 -5.28
CA ILE A 53 -2.61 -0.50 -6.05
C ILE A 53 -2.34 0.67 -5.10
N GLY A 54 -3.08 0.72 -3.98
CA GLY A 54 -2.85 1.74 -2.96
C GLY A 54 -1.46 1.67 -2.36
N LEU A 55 -0.96 0.44 -2.11
CA LEU A 55 0.39 0.25 -1.60
C LEU A 55 1.44 0.75 -2.60
N LEU A 56 1.28 0.41 -3.88
CA LEU A 56 2.21 0.85 -4.92
C LEU A 56 2.23 2.37 -5.02
N LYS A 57 1.07 3.00 -4.97
CA LYS A 57 0.99 4.46 -4.96
C LYS A 57 1.69 5.06 -3.75
N ALA A 58 1.54 4.42 -2.59
CA ALA A 58 2.19 4.88 -1.37
C ALA A 58 3.71 4.82 -1.51
N ILE A 59 4.23 3.72 -2.06
CA ILE A 59 5.67 3.56 -2.27
C ILE A 59 6.19 4.67 -3.20
N ASP A 60 5.49 4.89 -4.31
CA ASP A 60 5.94 5.83 -5.33
C ASP A 60 5.84 7.28 -4.89
N LYS A 61 4.88 7.60 -4.04
CA LYS A 61 4.61 8.98 -3.62
C LYS A 61 5.15 9.34 -2.25
N PHE A 62 5.69 8.39 -1.50
CA PHE A 62 6.21 8.68 -0.18
C PHE A 62 7.38 9.64 -0.27
N ASP A 63 7.26 10.77 0.41
CA ASP A 63 8.32 11.78 0.45
C ASP A 63 9.28 11.40 1.58
N LEU A 64 10.55 11.21 1.23
CA LEU A 64 11.57 10.79 2.20
C LEU A 64 11.83 11.84 3.29
N SER A 65 11.34 13.06 3.10
CA SER A 65 11.44 14.10 4.13
C SER A 65 10.33 14.00 5.17
N TYR A 66 9.33 13.14 4.96
CA TYR A 66 8.25 12.97 5.94
C TYR A 66 8.79 12.40 7.23
N ASP A 67 8.36 12.96 8.35
CA ASP A 67 8.75 12.49 9.69
C ASP A 67 7.69 11.54 10.24
N VAL A 68 7.33 10.53 9.44
CA VAL A 68 6.36 9.50 9.82
C VAL A 68 6.85 8.17 9.30
N LYS A 69 6.38 7.08 9.92
CA LYS A 69 6.68 5.74 9.41
C LYS A 69 5.94 5.52 8.10
N PHE A 70 6.55 4.73 7.20
CA PHE A 70 5.92 4.42 5.94
C PHE A 70 4.53 3.81 6.13
N SER A 71 4.35 2.91 7.10
CA SER A 71 3.05 2.28 7.35
C SER A 71 1.97 3.31 7.69
N THR A 72 2.33 4.36 8.41
CA THR A 72 1.39 5.43 8.76
C THR A 72 0.87 6.14 7.51
N TYR A 73 1.74 6.28 6.52
CA TYR A 73 1.36 6.89 5.24
C TYR A 73 0.62 5.89 4.33
N ALA A 74 1.08 4.64 4.31
CA ALA A 74 0.57 3.63 3.38
C ALA A 74 -0.86 3.17 3.71
N VAL A 75 -1.18 2.99 4.99
CA VAL A 75 -2.49 2.47 5.37
C VAL A 75 -3.65 3.33 4.85
N PRO A 76 -3.63 4.68 5.02
CA PRO A 76 -4.69 5.51 4.43
C PRO A 76 -4.75 5.44 2.91
N MET A 77 -3.60 5.26 2.24
CA MET A 77 -3.57 5.14 0.79
C MET A 77 -4.24 3.86 0.31
N ILE A 78 -3.96 2.75 1.01
CA ILE A 78 -4.57 1.45 0.72
C ILE A 78 -6.08 1.54 0.97
N SER A 79 -6.46 2.05 2.14
CA SER A 79 -7.85 2.19 2.52
C SER A 79 -8.61 3.10 1.54
N GLY A 80 -7.98 4.19 1.12
CA GLY A 80 -8.58 5.13 0.18
C GLY A 80 -8.89 4.50 -1.18
N GLU A 81 -7.99 3.65 -1.70
CA GLU A 81 -8.25 2.96 -2.96
C GLU A 81 -9.43 2.01 -2.83
N ILE A 82 -9.51 1.26 -1.72
CA ILE A 82 -10.60 0.32 -1.50
C ILE A 82 -11.92 1.07 -1.34
N LYS A 83 -11.94 2.15 -0.57
CA LYS A 83 -13.14 2.96 -0.37
C LYS A 83 -13.65 3.53 -1.69
N ARG A 84 -12.75 4.02 -2.52
CA ARG A 84 -13.13 4.57 -3.82
C ARG A 84 -13.71 3.47 -4.72
N PHE A 85 -13.10 2.30 -4.74
CA PHE A 85 -13.61 1.17 -5.50
C PHE A 85 -15.02 0.80 -5.05
N LEU A 86 -15.24 0.68 -3.73
CA LEU A 86 -16.55 0.30 -3.19
C LEU A 86 -17.62 1.35 -3.49
N ARG A 87 -17.25 2.63 -3.44
CA ARG A 87 -18.17 3.71 -3.72
C ARG A 87 -18.55 3.76 -5.20
N ASP A 88 -17.56 3.64 -6.07
CA ASP A 88 -17.78 3.82 -7.51
C ASP A 88 -18.39 2.58 -8.16
N ASP A 89 -18.13 1.41 -7.60
CA ASP A 89 -18.61 0.13 -8.14
C ASP A 89 -19.82 -0.39 -7.39
N GLY A 90 -20.17 0.27 -6.35
CA GLY A 90 -21.31 -0.13 -5.54
C GLY A 90 -22.57 0.53 -6.01
#